data_e687e64784dbf59b89f06aae669e6367
#
_entry.id   e687e64784dbf59b89f06aae669e6367
#
_cell.length_a   1.000
_cell.length_b   1.000
_cell.length_c   1.000
_cell.angle_alpha   90.00
_cell.angle_beta   90.00
_cell.angle_gamma   90.00
#
_symmetry.space_group_name_H-M   'P 1'
#
loop_
_entity.id
_entity.type
_entity.pdbx_description
1 polymer ?
#
loop_
_entity_poly.entity_id
_entity_poly.type
_entity_poly.pdbx_seq_one_letter_code
_entity_poly.pdbx_strand_id
1 'polypeptide(L)'
;MEHRFAGPRYTVGIEEELMILDSDSFDLTSAVESIVDEDPASGQIKPELLESVLEIATTPCPDVATVGAELVSLRALARERAHRRGLEIGAAGTHPFARWEDQRVVGDDRYRGLVRSLGFVARQELVFGMHVHVGMADAEETIYVANGLRVHVPLLIALSANSPLWRGKGTGLMSSRVPIFRAFPRVGLPPRFDSWSDFEQRVATMSDNGMIADYTYLWYDVRPHPRLGTVEIRAMDSQTRLEHTIALSAMVISLVKLLTEEFQRAPAPLDPPWELLDENRWLAARHGLDAELFDHRSGRRRGVREMTEALLERLAPHAEELDCERELDGVREMLRSGNGALRQQMVYEANHDLRELMAEIVAASAAAP
;
A
#
# COMPACT_ATOMS: atom_id res chain seq x y z
N MET A 1 -2.75 -10.64 24.00
CA MET A 1 -2.75 -11.13 22.58
C MET A 1 -1.41 -11.79 22.31
N GLU A 2 -1.38 -13.02 21.78
CA GLU A 2 -0.12 -13.63 21.36
C GLU A 2 0.48 -12.86 20.19
N HIS A 3 1.79 -12.68 20.20
CA HIS A 3 2.51 -11.98 19.14
C HIS A 3 3.84 -12.67 18.80
N ARG A 4 4.32 -12.41 17.58
CA ARG A 4 5.58 -12.95 17.06
C ARG A 4 6.67 -11.87 16.91
N PHE A 5 6.58 -10.76 17.64
CA PHE A 5 7.63 -9.73 17.69
C PHE A 5 8.84 -10.25 18.48
N ALA A 6 9.52 -11.24 17.95
CA ALA A 6 10.72 -11.87 18.46
C ALA A 6 11.53 -12.50 17.31
N GLY A 7 11.13 -12.22 16.08
CA GLY A 7 11.77 -12.71 14.86
C GLY A 7 12.98 -11.87 14.42
N PRO A 8 13.56 -12.20 13.26
CA PRO A 8 14.62 -11.39 12.69
C PRO A 8 14.08 -10.01 12.32
N ARG A 9 14.84 -8.95 12.66
CA ARG A 9 14.56 -7.58 12.25
C ARG A 9 14.76 -7.41 10.75
N TYR A 10 13.98 -6.52 10.19
CA TYR A 10 14.13 -6.02 8.82
C TYR A 10 13.95 -7.07 7.72
N THR A 11 13.35 -8.24 8.03
CA THR A 11 12.77 -9.04 6.94
C THR A 11 11.66 -8.23 6.29
N VAL A 12 11.51 -8.35 4.97
CA VAL A 12 10.51 -7.60 4.22
C VAL A 12 9.57 -8.54 3.49
N GLY A 13 8.28 -8.23 3.54
CA GLY A 13 7.22 -8.90 2.76
C GLY A 13 6.36 -7.85 2.07
N ILE A 14 5.87 -8.16 0.89
CA ILE A 14 5.04 -7.25 0.09
C ILE A 14 3.77 -7.97 -0.35
N GLU A 15 2.65 -7.28 -0.23
CA GLU A 15 1.37 -7.66 -0.84
C GLU A 15 1.02 -6.61 -1.90
N GLU A 16 0.58 -7.07 -3.08
CA GLU A 16 0.06 -6.20 -4.14
C GLU A 16 -1.30 -6.70 -4.60
N GLU A 17 -2.24 -5.79 -4.70
CA GLU A 17 -3.56 -6.01 -5.29
C GLU A 17 -3.52 -5.66 -6.78
N LEU A 18 -3.92 -6.60 -7.62
CA LEU A 18 -3.84 -6.51 -9.08
C LEU A 18 -5.23 -6.65 -9.69
N MET A 19 -5.42 -6.00 -10.83
CA MET A 19 -6.64 -6.06 -11.64
C MET A 19 -6.64 -7.28 -12.53
N ILE A 20 -7.76 -8.02 -12.57
CA ILE A 20 -8.02 -9.06 -13.57
C ILE A 20 -8.89 -8.43 -14.67
N LEU A 21 -8.39 -8.43 -15.90
CA LEU A 21 -8.95 -7.68 -17.02
C LEU A 21 -9.30 -8.61 -18.18
N ASP A 22 -10.38 -8.31 -18.89
CA ASP A 22 -10.64 -8.86 -20.22
C ASP A 22 -9.60 -8.35 -21.20
N SER A 23 -9.03 -9.22 -22.04
CA SER A 23 -7.91 -8.87 -22.94
C SER A 23 -8.29 -7.90 -24.06
N ASP A 24 -9.58 -7.83 -24.44
CA ASP A 24 -10.03 -7.01 -25.56
C ASP A 24 -10.59 -5.66 -25.09
N SER A 25 -11.42 -5.66 -24.05
CA SER A 25 -12.09 -4.48 -23.52
C SER A 25 -11.31 -3.75 -22.44
N PHE A 26 -10.42 -4.46 -21.73
CA PHE A 26 -9.80 -4.06 -20.49
C PHE A 26 -10.79 -3.79 -19.36
N ASP A 27 -12.02 -4.28 -19.44
CA ASP A 27 -12.96 -4.25 -18.33
C ASP A 27 -12.54 -5.22 -17.24
N LEU A 28 -12.84 -4.88 -15.97
CA LEU A 28 -12.61 -5.80 -14.86
C LEU A 28 -13.44 -7.07 -15.00
N THR A 29 -12.79 -8.21 -14.82
CA THR A 29 -13.40 -9.54 -15.00
C THR A 29 -13.38 -10.34 -13.71
N SER A 30 -14.55 -10.83 -13.32
CA SER A 30 -14.71 -11.71 -12.14
C SER A 30 -14.19 -13.12 -12.44
N ALA A 31 -12.89 -13.35 -12.19
CA ALA A 31 -12.23 -14.60 -12.57
C ALA A 31 -11.18 -15.11 -11.56
N VAL A 32 -11.04 -14.47 -10.39
CA VAL A 32 -9.98 -14.79 -9.42
C VAL A 32 -9.94 -16.26 -9.03
N GLU A 33 -11.08 -16.89 -8.77
CA GLU A 33 -11.14 -18.31 -8.38
C GLU A 33 -10.46 -19.20 -9.42
N SER A 34 -10.68 -18.95 -10.71
CA SER A 34 -10.08 -19.72 -11.79
C SER A 34 -8.56 -19.55 -11.89
N ILE A 35 -8.00 -18.42 -11.43
CA ILE A 35 -6.56 -18.12 -11.44
C ILE A 35 -5.87 -18.75 -10.23
N VAL A 36 -6.54 -18.75 -9.08
CA VAL A 36 -5.99 -19.24 -7.81
C VAL A 36 -5.98 -20.76 -7.71
N ASP A 37 -6.96 -21.45 -8.27
CA ASP A 37 -7.13 -22.91 -8.16
C ASP A 37 -5.96 -23.76 -8.67
N GLU A 38 -5.01 -23.19 -9.40
CA GLU A 38 -3.87 -23.93 -9.96
C GLU A 38 -2.81 -24.32 -8.92
N ASP A 39 -2.69 -23.55 -7.83
CA ASP A 39 -1.81 -23.89 -6.71
C ASP A 39 -2.28 -23.20 -5.42
N PRO A 40 -3.34 -23.71 -4.77
CA PRO A 40 -3.85 -23.13 -3.52
C PRO A 40 -2.88 -23.33 -2.34
N ALA A 41 -1.87 -24.20 -2.47
CA ALA A 41 -0.98 -24.52 -1.36
C ALA A 41 0.10 -23.47 -1.13
N SER A 42 0.48 -22.68 -2.13
CA SER A 42 1.52 -21.64 -1.97
C SER A 42 1.06 -20.46 -1.12
N GLY A 43 -0.25 -20.12 -1.18
CA GLY A 43 -0.81 -18.95 -0.49
C GLY A 43 -0.29 -17.60 -0.99
N GLN A 44 0.57 -17.61 -2.02
CA GLN A 44 1.21 -16.40 -2.56
C GLN A 44 0.34 -15.66 -3.59
N ILE A 45 -0.62 -16.37 -4.19
CA ILE A 45 -1.64 -15.80 -5.08
C ILE A 45 -2.98 -16.17 -4.49
N LYS A 46 -3.77 -15.18 -4.11
CA LYS A 46 -5.04 -15.39 -3.37
C LYS A 46 -6.12 -14.40 -3.80
N PRO A 47 -7.40 -14.74 -3.55
CA PRO A 47 -8.50 -13.82 -3.79
C PRO A 47 -8.51 -12.70 -2.76
N GLU A 48 -9.04 -11.53 -3.15
CA GLU A 48 -9.43 -10.43 -2.27
C GLU A 48 -10.97 -10.29 -2.23
N LEU A 49 -11.50 -9.19 -1.69
CA LEU A 49 -12.95 -8.96 -1.51
C LEU A 49 -13.77 -9.15 -2.80
N LEU A 50 -13.25 -8.69 -3.93
CA LEU A 50 -13.93 -8.72 -5.22
C LEU A 50 -13.31 -9.79 -6.13
N GLU A 51 -14.16 -10.52 -6.90
CA GLU A 51 -13.72 -11.57 -7.83
C GLU A 51 -12.85 -11.06 -8.99
N SER A 52 -12.76 -9.75 -9.18
CA SER A 52 -11.91 -9.08 -10.18
C SER A 52 -10.57 -8.58 -9.62
N VAL A 53 -10.29 -8.88 -8.34
CA VAL A 53 -9.05 -8.49 -7.65
C VAL A 53 -8.25 -9.73 -7.30
N LEU A 54 -6.98 -9.74 -7.68
CA LEU A 54 -6.01 -10.76 -7.36
C LEU A 54 -4.97 -10.17 -6.40
N GLU A 55 -4.75 -10.79 -5.26
CA GLU A 55 -3.64 -10.42 -4.38
C GLU A 55 -2.46 -11.35 -4.60
N ILE A 56 -1.26 -10.78 -4.79
CA ILE A 56 -0.01 -11.50 -4.72
C ILE A 56 0.72 -11.11 -3.44
N ALA A 57 1.32 -12.09 -2.74
CA ALA A 57 2.04 -11.89 -1.50
C ALA A 57 3.38 -12.64 -1.54
N THR A 58 4.47 -11.94 -1.25
CA THR A 58 5.79 -12.58 -1.14
C THR A 58 5.92 -13.36 0.16
N THR A 59 6.89 -14.24 0.21
CA THR A 59 7.38 -14.79 1.47
C THR A 59 8.13 -13.71 2.27
N PRO A 60 8.38 -13.90 3.58
CA PRO A 60 9.29 -13.03 4.31
C PRO A 60 10.71 -13.14 3.74
N CYS A 61 11.16 -12.10 3.03
CA CYS A 61 12.48 -12.05 2.40
C CYS A 61 13.51 -11.39 3.32
N PRO A 62 14.80 -11.76 3.23
CA PRO A 62 15.84 -11.19 4.07
C PRO A 62 16.17 -9.73 3.71
N ASP A 63 15.93 -9.32 2.46
CA ASP A 63 16.32 -8.01 1.91
C ASP A 63 15.41 -7.57 0.75
N VAL A 64 15.61 -6.33 0.30
CA VAL A 64 14.80 -5.70 -0.76
C VAL A 64 15.08 -6.32 -2.14
N ALA A 65 16.31 -6.74 -2.41
CA ALA A 65 16.66 -7.35 -3.70
C ALA A 65 15.95 -8.70 -3.87
N THR A 66 15.93 -9.52 -2.81
CA THR A 66 15.24 -10.81 -2.79
C THR A 66 13.73 -10.63 -2.97
N VAL A 67 13.10 -9.69 -2.24
CA VAL A 67 11.66 -9.44 -2.40
C VAL A 67 11.32 -8.90 -3.79
N GLY A 68 12.18 -8.07 -4.37
CA GLY A 68 12.04 -7.60 -5.74
C GLY A 68 12.04 -8.74 -6.76
N ALA A 69 12.98 -9.68 -6.64
CA ALA A 69 13.06 -10.86 -7.50
C ALA A 69 11.82 -11.79 -7.36
N GLU A 70 11.31 -11.94 -6.15
CA GLU A 70 10.10 -12.72 -5.90
C GLU A 70 8.86 -12.06 -6.51
N LEU A 71 8.72 -10.72 -6.38
CA LEU A 71 7.63 -9.96 -7.02
C LEU A 71 7.64 -10.09 -8.55
N VAL A 72 8.82 -10.01 -9.18
CA VAL A 72 8.96 -10.27 -10.63
C VAL A 72 8.36 -11.62 -10.99
N SER A 73 8.73 -12.65 -10.23
CA SER A 73 8.27 -14.01 -10.46
C SER A 73 6.76 -14.16 -10.23
N LEU A 74 6.22 -13.54 -9.18
CA LEU A 74 4.79 -13.60 -8.85
C LEU A 74 3.93 -12.85 -9.87
N ARG A 75 4.34 -11.64 -10.30
CA ARG A 75 3.63 -10.91 -11.36
C ARG A 75 3.66 -11.68 -12.68
N ALA A 76 4.82 -12.29 -13.04
CA ALA A 76 4.93 -13.13 -14.23
C ALA A 76 4.01 -14.35 -14.16
N LEU A 77 3.95 -15.02 -13.02
CA LEU A 77 3.09 -16.19 -12.80
C LEU A 77 1.60 -15.80 -12.85
N ALA A 78 1.22 -14.69 -12.20
CA ALA A 78 -0.16 -14.18 -12.25
C ALA A 78 -0.60 -13.89 -13.69
N ARG A 79 0.26 -13.24 -14.49
CA ARG A 79 0.01 -12.96 -15.90
C ARG A 79 -0.08 -14.24 -16.72
N GLU A 80 0.83 -15.20 -16.54
CA GLU A 80 0.78 -16.48 -17.26
C GLU A 80 -0.56 -17.19 -17.02
N ARG A 81 -1.01 -17.25 -15.77
CA ARG A 81 -2.29 -17.87 -15.40
C ARG A 81 -3.50 -17.12 -16.00
N ALA A 82 -3.46 -15.77 -16.03
CA ALA A 82 -4.48 -14.94 -16.66
C ALA A 82 -4.51 -15.16 -18.19
N HIS A 83 -3.35 -15.09 -18.86
CA HIS A 83 -3.25 -15.27 -20.31
C HIS A 83 -3.78 -16.61 -20.82
N ARG A 84 -3.58 -17.69 -20.06
CA ARG A 84 -4.18 -19.01 -20.38
C ARG A 84 -5.71 -18.99 -20.43
N ARG A 85 -6.34 -17.94 -19.92
CA ARG A 85 -7.80 -17.71 -19.86
C ARG A 85 -8.28 -16.58 -20.76
N GLY A 86 -7.40 -16.00 -21.58
CA GLY A 86 -7.71 -14.83 -22.39
C GLY A 86 -7.90 -13.57 -21.55
N LEU A 87 -7.22 -13.46 -20.42
CA LEU A 87 -7.28 -12.34 -19.49
C LEU A 87 -5.92 -11.65 -19.40
N GLU A 88 -5.94 -10.38 -18.95
CA GLU A 88 -4.76 -9.58 -18.65
C GLU A 88 -4.68 -9.23 -17.16
N ILE A 89 -3.48 -8.83 -16.71
CA ILE A 89 -3.23 -8.31 -15.37
C ILE A 89 -2.73 -6.87 -15.47
N GLY A 90 -3.35 -5.98 -14.69
CA GLY A 90 -2.92 -4.58 -14.55
C GLY A 90 -2.73 -4.18 -13.10
N ALA A 91 -1.90 -3.16 -12.86
CA ALA A 91 -1.65 -2.61 -11.53
C ALA A 91 -1.76 -1.08 -11.53
N ALA A 92 -2.68 -0.54 -10.75
CA ALA A 92 -2.84 0.87 -10.43
C ALA A 92 -3.72 0.99 -9.18
N GLY A 93 -3.78 2.15 -8.52
CA GLY A 93 -4.58 2.33 -7.31
C GLY A 93 -6.10 2.31 -7.53
N THR A 94 -6.57 2.61 -8.75
CA THR A 94 -7.96 2.45 -9.21
C THR A 94 -7.99 2.03 -10.67
N HIS A 95 -9.03 1.30 -11.05
CA HIS A 95 -9.32 1.10 -12.47
C HIS A 95 -9.92 2.40 -13.05
N PRO A 96 -9.39 2.94 -14.17
CA PRO A 96 -9.80 4.26 -14.68
C PRO A 96 -11.30 4.41 -14.97
N PHE A 97 -11.99 3.37 -15.44
CA PHE A 97 -13.39 3.48 -15.87
C PHE A 97 -14.34 2.41 -15.31
N ALA A 98 -13.85 1.37 -14.64
CA ALA A 98 -14.71 0.34 -14.07
C ALA A 98 -15.71 0.89 -13.05
N ARG A 99 -16.81 0.16 -12.89
CA ARG A 99 -17.88 0.48 -11.95
C ARG A 99 -17.92 -0.58 -10.86
N TRP A 100 -17.97 -0.16 -9.62
CA TRP A 100 -18.06 -1.08 -8.48
C TRP A 100 -19.39 -1.84 -8.44
N GLU A 101 -20.48 -1.25 -9.01
CA GLU A 101 -21.80 -1.87 -9.09
C GLU A 101 -21.80 -3.16 -9.92
N ASP A 102 -20.86 -3.28 -10.84
CA ASP A 102 -20.73 -4.41 -11.76
C ASP A 102 -19.85 -5.55 -11.19
N GLN A 103 -19.22 -5.31 -10.01
CA GLN A 103 -18.29 -6.27 -9.42
C GLN A 103 -19.01 -7.28 -8.51
N ARG A 104 -18.51 -8.52 -8.52
CA ARG A 104 -18.98 -9.59 -7.64
C ARG A 104 -18.05 -9.77 -6.45
N VAL A 105 -18.65 -10.08 -5.30
CA VAL A 105 -17.94 -10.38 -4.05
C VAL A 105 -17.58 -11.87 -4.03
N VAL A 106 -16.34 -12.18 -3.66
CA VAL A 106 -15.84 -13.56 -3.49
C VAL A 106 -16.73 -14.35 -2.53
N GLY A 107 -16.93 -15.63 -2.85
CA GLY A 107 -17.83 -16.54 -2.13
C GLY A 107 -17.39 -16.93 -0.70
N ASP A 108 -16.34 -16.32 -0.14
CA ASP A 108 -15.83 -16.60 1.20
C ASP A 108 -16.72 -16.01 2.30
N ASP A 109 -16.88 -16.72 3.42
CA ASP A 109 -17.74 -16.31 4.54
C ASP A 109 -17.25 -15.05 5.25
N ARG A 110 -15.93 -14.82 5.31
CA ARG A 110 -15.34 -13.59 5.86
C ARG A 110 -15.77 -12.38 5.05
N TYR A 111 -15.64 -12.45 3.71
CA TYR A 111 -16.01 -11.34 2.82
C TYR A 111 -17.52 -11.12 2.80
N ARG A 112 -18.34 -12.19 2.80
CA ARG A 112 -19.80 -12.07 2.96
C ARG A 112 -20.16 -11.43 4.31
N GLY A 113 -19.44 -11.77 5.39
CA GLY A 113 -19.57 -11.16 6.70
C GLY A 113 -19.26 -9.67 6.68
N LEU A 114 -18.17 -9.28 6.01
CA LEU A 114 -17.75 -7.90 5.84
C LEU A 114 -18.81 -7.08 5.07
N VAL A 115 -19.29 -7.60 3.94
CA VAL A 115 -20.37 -6.95 3.16
C VAL A 115 -21.67 -6.83 3.95
N ARG A 116 -22.04 -7.83 4.76
CA ARG A 116 -23.21 -7.71 5.64
C ARG A 116 -23.04 -6.61 6.70
N SER A 117 -21.84 -6.48 7.24
CA SER A 117 -21.52 -5.49 8.27
C SER A 117 -21.44 -4.06 7.75
N LEU A 118 -20.78 -3.87 6.60
CA LEU A 118 -20.48 -2.55 6.04
C LEU A 118 -21.45 -2.12 4.91
N GLY A 119 -22.23 -3.05 4.37
CA GLY A 119 -23.23 -2.78 3.36
C GLY A 119 -22.64 -2.19 2.07
N PHE A 120 -23.18 -1.06 1.68
CA PHE A 120 -22.77 -0.29 0.50
C PHE A 120 -21.28 0.10 0.53
N VAL A 121 -20.73 0.43 1.70
CA VAL A 121 -19.33 0.86 1.84
C VAL A 121 -18.36 -0.24 1.38
N ALA A 122 -18.59 -1.51 1.81
CA ALA A 122 -17.75 -2.62 1.36
C ALA A 122 -17.85 -2.87 -0.15
N ARG A 123 -19.04 -2.70 -0.74
CA ARG A 123 -19.23 -2.90 -2.20
C ARG A 123 -18.52 -1.85 -3.04
N GLN A 124 -18.38 -0.63 -2.52
CA GLN A 124 -17.75 0.50 -3.20
C GLN A 124 -16.23 0.41 -3.24
N GLU A 125 -15.65 -0.55 -2.52
CA GLU A 125 -14.21 -0.72 -2.41
C GLU A 125 -13.60 -1.37 -3.65
N LEU A 126 -13.55 -0.61 -4.74
CA LEU A 126 -12.90 -1.01 -5.98
C LEU A 126 -11.58 -0.25 -6.11
N VAL A 127 -10.68 -0.51 -5.19
CA VAL A 127 -9.35 0.11 -5.11
C VAL A 127 -8.28 -0.95 -4.94
N PHE A 128 -7.04 -0.62 -5.27
CA PHE A 128 -5.93 -1.55 -5.28
C PHE A 128 -4.74 -0.93 -4.56
N GLY A 129 -4.26 -1.61 -3.54
CA GLY A 129 -3.16 -1.17 -2.70
C GLY A 129 -1.90 -2.01 -2.85
N MET A 130 -0.80 -1.48 -2.30
CA MET A 130 0.36 -2.26 -1.93
C MET A 130 0.61 -2.13 -0.44
N HIS A 131 0.99 -3.24 0.19
CA HIS A 131 1.31 -3.28 1.60
C HIS A 131 2.76 -3.73 1.78
N VAL A 132 3.48 -3.07 2.67
CA VAL A 132 4.86 -3.43 3.01
C VAL A 132 4.92 -3.85 4.47
N HIS A 133 5.34 -5.08 4.70
CA HIS A 133 5.59 -5.64 6.02
C HIS A 133 7.07 -5.62 6.33
N VAL A 134 7.45 -5.12 7.52
CA VAL A 134 8.82 -5.14 7.99
C VAL A 134 8.89 -5.88 9.34
N GLY A 135 9.75 -6.90 9.41
CA GLY A 135 9.94 -7.73 10.60
C GLY A 135 10.45 -6.93 11.80
N MET A 136 9.83 -7.14 12.95
CA MET A 136 10.12 -6.47 14.23
C MET A 136 10.53 -7.49 15.28
N ALA A 137 11.41 -7.10 16.21
CA ALA A 137 11.93 -8.01 17.24
C ALA A 137 11.43 -7.74 18.65
N ASP A 138 10.65 -6.69 18.86
CA ASP A 138 10.10 -6.29 20.14
C ASP A 138 8.76 -5.58 19.99
N ALA A 139 7.82 -5.80 20.90
CA ALA A 139 6.48 -5.26 20.83
C ALA A 139 6.42 -3.75 21.11
N GLU A 140 7.18 -3.25 22.09
CA GLU A 140 7.23 -1.82 22.44
C GLU A 140 7.97 -1.03 21.33
N GLU A 141 9.04 -1.61 20.76
CA GLU A 141 9.72 -1.09 19.59
C GLU A 141 8.74 -0.96 18.41
N THR A 142 7.90 -1.98 18.19
CA THR A 142 6.90 -1.97 17.11
C THR A 142 5.91 -0.82 17.28
N ILE A 143 5.43 -0.57 18.49
CA ILE A 143 4.53 0.56 18.78
C ILE A 143 5.22 1.90 18.55
N TYR A 144 6.46 2.04 18.99
CA TYR A 144 7.24 3.26 18.74
C TYR A 144 7.40 3.53 17.24
N VAL A 145 7.80 2.50 16.49
CA VAL A 145 7.98 2.58 15.03
C VAL A 145 6.66 2.88 14.34
N ALA A 146 5.56 2.22 14.70
CA ALA A 146 4.24 2.49 14.14
C ALA A 146 3.79 3.94 14.39
N ASN A 147 4.01 4.47 15.59
CA ASN A 147 3.73 5.87 15.91
C ASN A 147 4.59 6.84 15.07
N GLY A 148 5.87 6.55 14.89
CA GLY A 148 6.80 7.36 14.10
C GLY A 148 6.45 7.35 12.59
N LEU A 149 6.04 6.20 12.07
CA LEU A 149 5.63 6.06 10.66
C LEU A 149 4.40 6.91 10.29
N ARG A 150 3.50 7.21 11.23
CA ARG A 150 2.33 8.10 11.00
C ARG A 150 2.72 9.43 10.37
N VAL A 151 3.86 9.98 10.76
CA VAL A 151 4.38 11.27 10.26
C VAL A 151 4.82 11.16 8.80
N HIS A 152 5.22 9.98 8.36
CA HIS A 152 5.74 9.72 7.02
C HIS A 152 4.66 9.23 6.02
N VAL A 153 3.49 8.80 6.52
CA VAL A 153 2.36 8.34 5.68
C VAL A 153 2.01 9.34 4.56
N PRO A 154 1.91 10.67 4.80
CA PRO A 154 1.60 11.60 3.73
C PRO A 154 2.63 11.61 2.59
N LEU A 155 3.93 11.50 2.90
CA LEU A 155 4.98 11.39 1.87
C LEU A 155 4.84 10.09 1.06
N LEU A 156 4.57 8.97 1.73
CA LEU A 156 4.37 7.69 1.06
C LEU A 156 3.15 7.71 0.14
N ILE A 157 2.03 8.33 0.56
CA ILE A 157 0.86 8.55 -0.30
C ILE A 157 1.21 9.41 -1.51
N ALA A 158 1.90 10.53 -1.31
CA ALA A 158 2.26 11.43 -2.40
C ALA A 158 3.17 10.76 -3.44
N LEU A 159 4.15 9.98 -2.99
CA LEU A 159 5.08 9.24 -3.85
C LEU A 159 4.37 8.12 -4.60
N SER A 160 3.57 7.31 -3.90
CA SER A 160 2.89 6.14 -4.46
C SER A 160 1.62 6.46 -5.24
N ALA A 161 1.17 7.71 -5.29
CA ALA A 161 -0.07 8.09 -5.96
C ALA A 161 -0.13 7.55 -7.40
N ASN A 162 -1.17 6.76 -7.70
CA ASN A 162 -1.34 6.02 -8.94
C ASN A 162 -2.83 5.78 -9.28
N SER A 163 -3.71 6.74 -8.94
CA SER A 163 -5.16 6.59 -9.14
C SER A 163 -5.86 7.94 -9.44
N PRO A 164 -5.49 8.66 -10.51
CA PRO A 164 -6.05 9.99 -10.80
C PRO A 164 -7.43 9.94 -11.46
N LEU A 165 -7.86 8.76 -11.95
CA LEU A 165 -9.12 8.57 -12.65
C LEU A 165 -10.04 7.61 -11.88
N TRP A 166 -11.34 7.89 -11.93
CA TRP A 166 -12.38 7.05 -11.33
C TRP A 166 -13.67 7.14 -12.15
N ARG A 167 -14.27 5.97 -12.48
CA ARG A 167 -15.54 5.86 -13.23
C ARG A 167 -15.55 6.69 -14.53
N GLY A 168 -14.48 6.64 -15.28
CA GLY A 168 -14.32 7.29 -16.56
C GLY A 168 -14.02 8.79 -16.51
N LYS A 169 -13.67 9.33 -15.35
CA LYS A 169 -13.43 10.77 -15.17
C LYS A 169 -12.16 11.05 -14.38
N GLY A 170 -11.48 12.12 -14.72
CA GLY A 170 -10.47 12.71 -13.85
C GLY A 170 -11.10 13.19 -12.55
N THR A 171 -10.55 12.78 -11.43
CA THR A 171 -11.09 13.10 -10.09
C THR A 171 -10.58 14.43 -9.55
N GLY A 172 -9.50 14.94 -10.14
CA GLY A 172 -8.74 16.04 -9.60
C GLY A 172 -7.83 15.64 -8.43
N LEU A 173 -7.70 14.34 -8.13
CA LEU A 173 -6.80 13.77 -7.14
C LEU A 173 -5.67 13.02 -7.82
N MET A 174 -4.53 12.86 -7.16
CA MET A 174 -3.45 11.97 -7.59
C MET A 174 -3.63 10.55 -7.05
N SER A 175 -4.21 10.43 -5.84
CA SER A 175 -4.68 9.16 -5.30
C SER A 175 -6.16 9.23 -4.94
N SER A 176 -7.02 8.70 -5.80
CA SER A 176 -8.44 8.52 -5.52
C SER A 176 -8.71 7.38 -4.56
N ARG A 177 -7.80 6.40 -4.49
CA ARG A 177 -7.86 5.28 -3.53
C ARG A 177 -8.00 5.79 -2.09
N VAL A 178 -7.21 6.80 -1.72
CA VAL A 178 -7.17 7.31 -0.34
C VAL A 178 -8.55 7.77 0.17
N PRO A 179 -9.29 8.67 -0.48
CA PRO A 179 -10.62 9.06 -0.01
C PRO A 179 -11.70 7.97 -0.22
N ILE A 180 -11.60 7.11 -1.23
CA ILE A 180 -12.53 6.00 -1.43
C ILE A 180 -12.42 5.02 -0.26
N PHE A 181 -11.22 4.57 0.08
CA PHE A 181 -10.98 3.68 1.20
C PHE A 181 -11.33 4.32 2.56
N ARG A 182 -11.23 5.65 2.68
CA ARG A 182 -11.63 6.39 3.89
C ARG A 182 -13.11 6.18 4.28
N ALA A 183 -13.95 5.72 3.39
CA ALA A 183 -15.35 5.39 3.71
C ALA A 183 -15.47 4.21 4.69
N PHE A 184 -14.48 3.31 4.75
CA PHE A 184 -14.46 2.24 5.73
C PHE A 184 -14.26 2.76 7.15
N PRO A 185 -14.88 2.15 8.16
CA PRO A 185 -14.57 2.46 9.54
C PRO A 185 -13.13 2.00 9.88
N ARG A 186 -12.47 2.69 10.80
CA ARG A 186 -11.13 2.33 11.29
C ARG A 186 -10.04 2.33 10.20
N VAL A 187 -10.17 3.21 9.21
CA VAL A 187 -9.21 3.47 8.12
C VAL A 187 -8.52 4.80 8.34
N GLY A 188 -7.37 4.98 7.72
CA GLY A 188 -6.56 6.18 7.76
C GLY A 188 -5.48 6.12 8.85
N LEU A 189 -5.02 7.27 9.28
CA LEU A 189 -3.98 7.34 10.29
C LEU A 189 -4.44 6.69 11.59
N PRO A 190 -3.68 5.75 12.17
CA PRO A 190 -4.00 5.20 13.47
C PRO A 190 -3.94 6.27 14.55
N PRO A 191 -4.68 6.12 15.65
CA PRO A 191 -4.39 6.88 16.86
C PRO A 191 -2.96 6.58 17.32
N ARG A 192 -2.38 7.47 18.12
CA ARG A 192 -1.16 7.13 18.84
C ARG A 192 -1.46 6.07 19.89
N PHE A 193 -0.57 5.10 20.01
CA PHE A 193 -0.59 4.09 21.06
C PHE A 193 0.53 4.39 22.06
N ASP A 194 0.23 4.36 23.35
CA ASP A 194 1.21 4.67 24.38
C ASP A 194 2.17 3.51 24.67
N SER A 195 1.71 2.27 24.43
CA SER A 195 2.47 1.03 24.64
C SER A 195 1.83 -0.12 23.87
N TRP A 196 2.50 -1.26 23.84
CA TRP A 196 1.90 -2.52 23.39
C TRP A 196 0.64 -2.89 24.20
N SER A 197 0.68 -2.71 25.51
CA SER A 197 -0.47 -2.97 26.37
C SER A 197 -1.67 -2.08 26.04
N ASP A 198 -1.46 -0.80 25.69
CA ASP A 198 -2.53 0.10 25.24
C ASP A 198 -3.16 -0.38 23.93
N PHE A 199 -2.33 -0.76 22.95
CA PHE A 199 -2.81 -1.32 21.67
C PHE A 199 -3.65 -2.59 21.93
N GLU A 200 -3.11 -3.52 22.70
CA GLU A 200 -3.76 -4.79 23.07
C GLU A 200 -5.10 -4.55 23.77
N GLN A 201 -5.14 -3.66 24.75
CA GLN A 201 -6.36 -3.33 25.49
C GLN A 201 -7.45 -2.72 24.59
N ARG A 202 -7.08 -1.82 23.68
CA ARG A 202 -8.03 -1.25 22.71
C ARG A 202 -8.60 -2.30 21.77
N VAL A 203 -7.77 -3.19 21.24
CA VAL A 203 -8.22 -4.31 20.40
C VAL A 203 -9.13 -5.24 21.19
N ALA A 204 -8.74 -5.65 22.41
CA ALA A 204 -9.55 -6.50 23.26
C ALA A 204 -10.92 -5.86 23.59
N THR A 205 -10.93 -4.58 23.95
CA THR A 205 -12.17 -3.86 24.23
C THR A 205 -13.14 -3.88 23.04
N MET A 206 -12.62 -3.68 21.81
CA MET A 206 -13.46 -3.71 20.61
C MET A 206 -13.93 -5.12 20.27
N SER A 207 -13.08 -6.12 20.44
CA SER A 207 -13.39 -7.52 20.14
C SER A 207 -14.40 -8.10 21.15
N ASP A 208 -14.18 -7.87 22.45
CA ASP A 208 -15.05 -8.36 23.52
C ASP A 208 -16.46 -7.76 23.46
N ASN A 209 -16.59 -6.57 22.90
CA ASN A 209 -17.88 -5.91 22.64
C ASN A 209 -18.45 -6.19 21.24
N GLY A 210 -17.87 -7.11 20.47
CA GLY A 210 -18.37 -7.51 19.16
C GLY A 210 -18.28 -6.45 18.07
N MET A 211 -17.46 -5.40 18.24
CA MET A 211 -17.27 -4.34 17.25
C MET A 211 -16.36 -4.77 16.10
N ILE A 212 -15.41 -5.64 16.38
CA ILE A 212 -14.48 -6.26 15.42
C ILE A 212 -14.27 -7.73 15.79
N ALA A 213 -13.91 -8.57 14.84
CA ALA A 213 -13.55 -9.96 15.15
C ALA A 213 -12.14 -10.06 15.76
N ASP A 214 -11.18 -9.32 15.20
CA ASP A 214 -9.81 -9.21 15.69
C ASP A 214 -9.14 -7.94 15.14
N TYR A 215 -7.84 -7.75 15.45
CA TYR A 215 -7.06 -6.57 15.00
C TYR A 215 -6.96 -6.44 13.47
N THR A 216 -7.21 -7.48 12.67
CA THR A 216 -7.17 -7.41 11.21
C THR A 216 -8.28 -6.55 10.63
N TYR A 217 -9.32 -6.22 11.43
CA TYR A 217 -10.37 -5.26 11.10
C TYR A 217 -10.01 -3.80 11.40
N LEU A 218 -8.78 -3.53 11.83
CA LEU A 218 -8.19 -2.20 11.92
C LEU A 218 -7.44 -1.92 10.61
N TRP A 219 -8.10 -1.26 9.67
CA TRP A 219 -7.54 -0.96 8.33
C TRP A 219 -6.74 0.35 8.32
N TYR A 220 -5.95 0.58 9.38
CA TYR A 220 -5.11 1.77 9.49
C TYR A 220 -4.01 1.81 8.41
N ASP A 221 -3.57 3.01 8.04
CA ASP A 221 -2.45 3.26 7.12
C ASP A 221 -1.13 2.62 7.61
N VAL A 222 -0.97 2.52 8.92
CA VAL A 222 0.13 1.80 9.60
C VAL A 222 -0.47 0.89 10.67
N ARG A 223 -0.11 -0.37 10.67
CA ARG A 223 -0.68 -1.38 11.58
C ARG A 223 0.40 -2.27 12.19
N PRO A 224 0.53 -2.36 13.53
CA PRO A 224 1.23 -3.49 14.14
C PRO A 224 0.54 -4.80 13.75
N HIS A 225 1.29 -5.78 13.28
CA HIS A 225 0.74 -7.07 12.85
C HIS A 225 1.25 -8.24 13.72
N PRO A 226 0.61 -8.54 14.87
CA PRO A 226 1.09 -9.50 15.86
C PRO A 226 1.34 -10.91 15.32
N ARG A 227 0.43 -11.43 14.48
CA ARG A 227 0.56 -12.79 13.93
C ARG A 227 1.77 -12.98 13.02
N LEU A 228 2.17 -11.93 12.29
CA LEU A 228 3.34 -11.97 11.40
C LEU A 228 4.62 -11.47 12.09
N GLY A 229 4.49 -10.73 13.22
CA GLY A 229 5.61 -10.11 13.89
C GLY A 229 6.19 -8.92 13.11
N THR A 230 5.35 -8.15 12.43
CA THR A 230 5.74 -7.06 11.54
C THR A 230 5.04 -5.74 11.90
N VAL A 231 5.64 -4.62 11.52
CA VAL A 231 4.90 -3.38 11.25
C VAL A 231 4.52 -3.36 9.76
N GLU A 232 3.28 -3.01 9.47
CA GLU A 232 2.68 -3.03 8.14
C GLU A 232 2.29 -1.61 7.70
N ILE A 233 2.69 -1.21 6.51
CA ILE A 233 2.32 0.04 5.87
C ILE A 233 1.34 -0.26 4.73
N ARG A 234 0.13 0.33 4.77
CA ARG A 234 -1.00 0.03 3.90
C ARG A 234 -1.49 1.22 3.07
N ALA A 235 -0.87 2.38 3.26
CA ALA A 235 -1.35 3.66 2.72
C ALA A 235 -1.14 3.82 1.21
N MET A 236 -0.33 2.99 0.58
CA MET A 236 0.17 3.19 -0.78
C MET A 236 -0.76 2.57 -1.83
N ASP A 237 -0.93 3.28 -2.96
CA ASP A 237 -1.58 2.73 -4.14
C ASP A 237 -0.75 1.58 -4.73
N SER A 238 -1.38 0.57 -5.33
CA SER A 238 -0.70 -0.44 -6.14
C SER A 238 0.06 0.23 -7.28
N GLN A 239 1.32 -0.17 -7.49
CA GLN A 239 2.23 0.48 -8.44
C GLN A 239 2.19 -0.21 -9.80
N THR A 240 1.99 0.57 -10.86
CA THR A 240 2.05 0.06 -12.24
C THR A 240 3.44 -0.50 -12.53
N ARG A 241 4.49 0.26 -12.23
CA ARG A 241 5.87 -0.14 -12.44
C ARG A 241 6.44 -0.83 -11.20
N LEU A 242 7.02 -1.99 -11.40
CA LEU A 242 7.58 -2.79 -10.30
C LEU A 242 8.79 -2.11 -9.64
N GLU A 243 9.57 -1.32 -10.41
CA GLU A 243 10.65 -0.51 -9.85
C GLU A 243 10.17 0.48 -8.78
N HIS A 244 8.94 1.01 -8.92
CA HIS A 244 8.36 1.90 -7.92
C HIS A 244 7.98 1.14 -6.64
N THR A 245 7.41 -0.07 -6.76
CA THR A 245 7.15 -0.95 -5.62
C THR A 245 8.45 -1.22 -4.84
N ILE A 246 9.52 -1.57 -5.55
CA ILE A 246 10.82 -1.89 -4.96
C ILE A 246 11.42 -0.66 -4.27
N ALA A 247 11.40 0.50 -4.94
CA ALA A 247 11.92 1.76 -4.40
C ALA A 247 11.19 2.21 -3.12
N LEU A 248 9.86 2.13 -3.13
CA LEU A 248 9.04 2.46 -1.96
C LEU A 248 9.28 1.47 -0.82
N SER A 249 9.52 0.20 -1.11
CA SER A 249 9.84 -0.81 -0.10
C SER A 249 11.20 -0.56 0.54
N ALA A 250 12.22 -0.16 -0.24
CA ALA A 250 13.53 0.26 0.26
C ALA A 250 13.39 1.50 1.16
N MET A 251 12.56 2.46 0.79
CA MET A 251 12.28 3.63 1.62
C MET A 251 11.60 3.24 2.94
N VAL A 252 10.62 2.35 2.91
CA VAL A 252 9.88 1.89 4.09
C VAL A 252 10.81 1.15 5.06
N ILE A 253 11.58 0.18 4.59
CA ILE A 253 12.48 -0.59 5.47
C ILE A 253 13.57 0.29 6.09
N SER A 254 14.11 1.24 5.32
CA SER A 254 15.08 2.22 5.82
C SER A 254 14.47 3.17 6.86
N LEU A 255 13.21 3.57 6.68
CA LEU A 255 12.44 4.34 7.69
C LEU A 255 12.24 3.53 8.98
N VAL A 256 11.86 2.26 8.87
CA VAL A 256 11.70 1.37 10.02
C VAL A 256 13.02 1.24 10.78
N LYS A 257 14.14 1.05 10.07
CA LYS A 257 15.46 0.97 10.71
C LYS A 257 15.84 2.27 11.42
N LEU A 258 15.66 3.43 10.78
CA LEU A 258 15.88 4.74 11.39
C LEU A 258 15.07 4.89 12.69
N LEU A 259 13.78 4.57 12.67
CA LEU A 259 12.89 4.69 13.82
C LEU A 259 13.24 3.69 14.93
N THR A 260 13.66 2.48 14.58
CA THR A 260 14.17 1.48 15.53
C THR A 260 15.42 1.98 16.27
N GLU A 261 16.35 2.61 15.57
CA GLU A 261 17.53 3.21 16.19
C GLU A 261 17.19 4.43 17.04
N GLU A 262 16.22 5.23 16.62
CA GLU A 262 15.69 6.32 17.45
C GLU A 262 15.09 5.75 18.76
N PHE A 263 14.31 4.68 18.71
CA PHE A 263 13.80 4.00 19.90
C PHE A 263 14.91 3.58 20.86
N GLN A 264 15.98 2.98 20.35
CA GLN A 264 17.12 2.53 21.18
C GLN A 264 17.88 3.68 21.85
N ARG A 265 17.87 4.88 21.27
CA ARG A 265 18.45 6.10 21.83
C ARG A 265 17.51 6.83 22.79
N ALA A 266 16.31 6.30 22.97
CA ALA A 266 15.23 6.82 23.86
C ALA A 266 14.81 8.28 23.62
N PRO A 267 14.77 8.84 22.39
CA PRO A 267 14.15 10.13 22.19
C PRO A 267 12.63 10.02 22.34
N ALA A 268 11.98 11.11 22.72
CA ALA A 268 10.54 11.18 22.65
C ALA A 268 10.09 11.10 21.16
N PRO A 269 9.14 10.25 20.81
CA PRO A 269 8.66 10.19 19.43
C PRO A 269 8.00 11.51 19.03
N LEU A 270 8.18 11.90 17.75
CA LEU A 270 7.46 13.03 17.18
C LEU A 270 5.96 12.70 17.16
N ASP A 271 5.17 13.48 17.86
CA ASP A 271 3.72 13.28 18.00
C ASP A 271 2.94 14.57 17.66
N PRO A 272 2.86 14.91 16.38
CA PRO A 272 2.10 16.10 15.96
C PRO A 272 0.59 15.90 16.15
N PRO A 273 -0.18 17.00 16.25
CA PRO A 273 -1.64 16.93 16.27
C PRO A 273 -2.19 16.12 15.08
N TRP A 274 -3.15 15.25 15.38
CA TRP A 274 -3.73 14.34 14.39
C TRP A 274 -4.32 15.09 13.19
N GLU A 275 -4.93 16.24 13.42
CA GLU A 275 -5.56 17.07 12.40
C GLU A 275 -4.56 17.57 11.34
N LEU A 276 -3.33 17.87 11.76
CA LEU A 276 -2.27 18.28 10.83
C LEU A 276 -1.76 17.09 10.00
N LEU A 277 -1.72 15.91 10.57
CA LEU A 277 -1.38 14.70 9.84
C LEU A 277 -2.47 14.32 8.82
N ASP A 278 -3.74 14.39 9.21
CA ASP A 278 -4.87 14.09 8.33
C ASP A 278 -5.01 15.12 7.20
N GLU A 279 -4.74 16.39 7.47
CA GLU A 279 -4.66 17.43 6.43
C GLU A 279 -3.51 17.16 5.46
N ASN A 280 -2.32 16.83 5.96
CA ASN A 280 -1.19 16.44 5.10
C ASN A 280 -1.53 15.21 4.25
N ARG A 281 -2.24 14.23 4.82
CA ARG A 281 -2.71 13.03 4.10
C ARG A 281 -3.64 13.40 2.95
N TRP A 282 -4.58 14.33 3.19
CA TRP A 282 -5.46 14.86 2.16
C TRP A 282 -4.68 15.61 1.06
N LEU A 283 -3.79 16.54 1.45
CA LEU A 283 -2.98 17.31 0.49
C LEU A 283 -2.11 16.39 -0.38
N ALA A 284 -1.53 15.35 0.23
CA ALA A 284 -0.76 14.34 -0.48
C ALA A 284 -1.61 13.57 -1.52
N ALA A 285 -2.79 13.09 -1.13
CA ALA A 285 -3.72 12.42 -2.04
C ALA A 285 -4.20 13.36 -3.16
N ARG A 286 -4.40 14.66 -2.84
CA ARG A 286 -4.90 15.67 -3.77
C ARG A 286 -3.86 16.09 -4.80
N HIS A 287 -2.63 16.34 -4.37
CA HIS A 287 -1.60 17.00 -5.19
C HIS A 287 -0.38 16.09 -5.50
N GLY A 288 -0.25 14.93 -4.86
CA GLY A 288 0.86 13.98 -5.10
C GLY A 288 2.23 14.65 -4.92
N LEU A 289 3.10 14.49 -5.90
CA LEU A 289 4.47 15.04 -5.86
C LEU A 289 4.54 16.58 -5.80
N ASP A 290 3.47 17.26 -6.18
CA ASP A 290 3.40 18.74 -6.17
C ASP A 290 2.69 19.28 -4.91
N ALA A 291 2.40 18.41 -3.94
CA ALA A 291 1.83 18.83 -2.67
C ALA A 291 2.83 19.65 -1.84
N GLU A 292 2.28 20.61 -1.10
CA GLU A 292 2.97 21.27 0.00
C GLU A 292 2.37 20.80 1.32
N LEU A 293 3.18 20.13 2.14
CA LEU A 293 2.78 19.55 3.41
C LEU A 293 3.32 20.38 4.58
N PHE A 294 2.64 20.32 5.71
CA PHE A 294 3.19 20.87 6.95
C PHE A 294 4.31 19.95 7.46
N ASP A 295 5.52 20.46 7.46
CA ASP A 295 6.68 19.76 8.01
C ASP A 295 6.76 19.99 9.53
N HIS A 296 6.50 18.94 10.29
CA HIS A 296 6.46 18.98 11.76
C HIS A 296 7.82 19.26 12.42
N ARG A 297 8.94 19.06 11.69
CA ARG A 297 10.29 19.36 12.18
C ARG A 297 10.63 20.83 12.05
N SER A 298 10.25 21.45 10.95
CA SER A 298 10.54 22.87 10.68
C SER A 298 9.40 23.81 11.13
N GLY A 299 8.20 23.27 11.40
CA GLY A 299 7.02 24.05 11.77
C GLY A 299 6.43 24.88 10.63
N ARG A 300 6.71 24.56 9.36
CA ARG A 300 6.23 25.29 8.18
C ARG A 300 5.86 24.34 7.03
N ARG A 301 5.16 24.88 6.02
CA ARG A 301 4.87 24.13 4.80
C ARG A 301 6.13 23.98 3.94
N ARG A 302 6.30 22.79 3.37
CA ARG A 302 7.38 22.47 2.43
C ARG A 302 6.85 21.57 1.31
N GLY A 303 7.44 21.65 0.13
CA GLY A 303 7.10 20.79 -0.99
C GLY A 303 7.48 19.32 -0.73
N VAL A 304 6.65 18.40 -1.22
CA VAL A 304 6.90 16.94 -1.12
C VAL A 304 8.27 16.57 -1.67
N ARG A 305 8.66 17.11 -2.82
CA ARG A 305 9.97 16.83 -3.44
C ARG A 305 11.15 17.22 -2.52
N GLU A 306 11.07 18.41 -1.93
CA GLU A 306 12.10 18.91 -0.98
C GLU A 306 12.15 18.05 0.30
N MET A 307 10.96 17.73 0.86
CA MET A 307 10.88 16.90 2.06
C MET A 307 11.39 15.48 1.80
N THR A 308 11.10 14.92 0.63
CA THR A 308 11.55 13.59 0.25
C THR A 308 13.06 13.54 0.09
N GLU A 309 13.67 14.50 -0.62
CA GLU A 309 15.15 14.55 -0.74
C GLU A 309 15.83 14.65 0.63
N ALA A 310 15.35 15.54 1.51
CA ALA A 310 15.88 15.65 2.86
C ALA A 310 15.70 14.36 3.69
N LEU A 311 14.63 13.60 3.45
CA LEU A 311 14.42 12.31 4.09
C LEU A 311 15.38 11.27 3.51
N LEU A 312 15.55 11.20 2.19
CA LEU A 312 16.47 10.25 1.53
C LEU A 312 17.93 10.44 2.00
N GLU A 313 18.38 11.69 2.20
CA GLU A 313 19.70 11.96 2.80
C GLU A 313 19.84 11.35 4.21
N ARG A 314 18.77 11.41 5.01
CA ARG A 314 18.76 10.80 6.36
C ARG A 314 18.68 9.27 6.30
N LEU A 315 18.06 8.71 5.28
CA LEU A 315 17.90 7.27 5.11
C LEU A 315 19.10 6.60 4.49
N ALA A 316 19.96 7.33 3.77
CA ALA A 316 21.09 6.76 3.05
C ALA A 316 22.00 5.86 3.92
N PRO A 317 22.42 6.24 5.17
CA PRO A 317 23.21 5.34 6.00
C PRO A 317 22.47 4.03 6.37
N HIS A 318 21.15 4.11 6.56
CA HIS A 318 20.34 2.94 6.92
C HIS A 318 20.12 2.02 5.73
N ALA A 319 19.98 2.58 4.52
CA ALA A 319 19.90 1.82 3.28
C ALA A 319 21.22 1.09 2.97
N GLU A 320 22.39 1.74 3.22
CA GLU A 320 23.70 1.13 3.10
C GLU A 320 23.83 -0.10 4.03
N GLU A 321 23.40 0.02 5.29
CA GLU A 321 23.42 -1.10 6.23
C GLU A 321 22.41 -2.23 5.90
N LEU A 322 21.43 -1.95 5.04
CA LEU A 322 20.40 -2.89 4.57
C LEU A 322 20.67 -3.37 3.13
N ASP A 323 21.80 -3.01 2.53
CA ASP A 323 22.17 -3.33 1.14
C ASP A 323 21.06 -2.98 0.13
N CYS A 324 20.41 -1.79 0.29
CA CYS A 324 19.29 -1.37 -0.59
C CYS A 324 19.40 0.09 -1.08
N GLU A 325 20.61 0.68 -1.14
CA GLU A 325 20.82 2.05 -1.60
C GLU A 325 20.40 2.27 -3.03
N ARG A 326 20.65 1.29 -3.89
CA ARG A 326 20.27 1.34 -5.31
C ARG A 326 18.75 1.39 -5.46
N GLU A 327 18.05 0.58 -4.71
CA GLU A 327 16.59 0.53 -4.72
C GLU A 327 16.00 1.81 -4.11
N LEU A 328 16.62 2.34 -3.05
CA LEU A 328 16.24 3.62 -2.45
C LEU A 328 16.41 4.80 -3.43
N ASP A 329 17.48 4.80 -4.24
CA ASP A 329 17.68 5.81 -5.30
C ASP A 329 16.57 5.80 -6.36
N GLY A 330 15.85 4.70 -6.52
CA GLY A 330 14.64 4.62 -7.33
C GLY A 330 13.56 5.66 -6.92
N VAL A 331 13.52 6.08 -5.65
CA VAL A 331 12.62 7.17 -5.21
C VAL A 331 13.03 8.51 -5.85
N ARG A 332 14.34 8.79 -6.00
CA ARG A 332 14.79 9.99 -6.72
C ARG A 332 14.42 9.94 -8.19
N GLU A 333 14.42 8.73 -8.80
CA GLU A 333 13.93 8.58 -10.17
C GLU A 333 12.44 8.90 -10.26
N MET A 334 11.62 8.42 -9.31
CA MET A 334 10.20 8.79 -9.24
C MET A 334 10.00 10.30 -9.10
N LEU A 335 10.83 11.00 -8.33
CA LEU A 335 10.78 12.46 -8.22
C LEU A 335 11.10 13.16 -9.55
N ARG A 336 12.01 12.61 -10.36
CA ARG A 336 12.44 13.19 -11.66
C ARG A 336 11.48 12.88 -12.79
N SER A 337 11.09 11.61 -12.93
CA SER A 337 10.28 11.11 -14.06
C SER A 337 8.77 11.18 -13.80
N GLY A 338 8.34 11.43 -12.56
CA GLY A 338 6.96 11.38 -12.12
C GLY A 338 6.55 10.00 -11.60
N ASN A 339 5.48 9.98 -10.81
CA ASN A 339 4.84 8.75 -10.31
C ASN A 339 3.77 8.23 -11.28
N GLY A 340 3.10 7.15 -10.90
CA GLY A 340 2.06 6.55 -11.74
C GLY A 340 0.89 7.48 -12.05
N ALA A 341 0.48 8.34 -11.12
CA ALA A 341 -0.63 9.27 -11.34
C ALA A 341 -0.30 10.32 -12.40
N LEU A 342 0.88 10.92 -12.36
CA LEU A 342 1.33 11.88 -13.38
C LEU A 342 1.41 11.21 -14.75
N ARG A 343 1.92 9.97 -14.83
CA ARG A 343 1.98 9.22 -16.09
C ARG A 343 0.59 8.94 -16.64
N GLN A 344 -0.35 8.49 -15.82
CA GLN A 344 -1.74 8.25 -16.24
C GLN A 344 -2.39 9.55 -16.76
N GLN A 345 -2.19 10.68 -16.08
CA GLN A 345 -2.69 11.98 -16.53
C GLN A 345 -2.10 12.36 -17.88
N MET A 346 -0.78 12.26 -18.06
CA MET A 346 -0.12 12.57 -19.35
C MET A 346 -0.66 11.73 -20.49
N VAL A 347 -0.84 10.43 -20.32
CA VAL A 347 -1.39 9.53 -21.34
C VAL A 347 -2.83 9.90 -21.67
N TYR A 348 -3.66 10.11 -20.63
CA TYR A 348 -5.06 10.45 -20.82
C TYR A 348 -5.27 11.84 -21.44
N GLU A 349 -4.48 12.84 -21.08
CA GLU A 349 -4.57 14.20 -21.63
C GLU A 349 -4.16 14.27 -23.10
N ALA A 350 -3.30 13.34 -23.56
CA ALA A 350 -2.83 13.31 -24.93
C ALA A 350 -3.93 12.93 -25.95
N ASN A 351 -4.86 12.03 -25.58
CA ASN A 351 -5.82 11.44 -26.51
C ASN A 351 -7.24 11.27 -25.95
N HIS A 352 -7.44 11.45 -24.64
CA HIS A 352 -8.71 11.21 -23.94
C HIS A 352 -9.30 9.80 -24.14
N ASP A 353 -8.44 8.80 -24.42
CA ASP A 353 -8.83 7.40 -24.59
C ASP A 353 -8.47 6.58 -23.33
N LEU A 354 -9.50 6.10 -22.64
CA LEU A 354 -9.33 5.30 -21.43
C LEU A 354 -8.87 3.86 -21.71
N ARG A 355 -9.15 3.33 -22.91
CA ARG A 355 -8.67 2.00 -23.29
C ARG A 355 -7.18 2.04 -23.65
N GLU A 356 -6.73 3.07 -24.34
CA GLU A 356 -5.30 3.28 -24.60
C GLU A 356 -4.53 3.48 -23.28
N LEU A 357 -5.11 4.22 -22.33
CA LEU A 357 -4.53 4.34 -21.00
C LEU A 357 -4.42 2.97 -20.30
N MET A 358 -5.48 2.12 -20.37
CA MET A 358 -5.42 0.78 -19.77
C MET A 358 -4.41 -0.13 -20.45
N ALA A 359 -4.29 -0.05 -21.79
CA ALA A 359 -3.26 -0.78 -22.53
C ALA A 359 -1.84 -0.39 -22.07
N GLU A 360 -1.59 0.90 -21.83
CA GLU A 360 -0.31 1.40 -21.27
C GLU A 360 -0.07 0.90 -19.83
N ILE A 361 -1.12 0.91 -18.99
CA ILE A 361 -1.04 0.37 -17.63
C ILE A 361 -0.69 -1.12 -17.67
N VAL A 362 -1.37 -1.92 -18.48
CA VAL A 362 -1.10 -3.36 -18.63
C VAL A 362 0.32 -3.60 -19.13
N ALA A 363 0.74 -2.89 -20.19
CA ALA A 363 2.08 -3.01 -20.75
C ALA A 363 3.18 -2.66 -19.72
N ALA A 364 2.98 -1.55 -18.98
CA ALA A 364 3.94 -1.12 -17.97
C ALA A 364 3.95 -2.03 -16.71
N SER A 365 2.80 -2.64 -16.36
CA SER A 365 2.72 -3.64 -15.27
C SER A 365 3.44 -4.94 -15.62
N ALA A 366 3.61 -5.21 -16.90
CA ALA A 366 4.27 -6.38 -17.44
C ALA A 366 5.78 -6.24 -17.60
N ALA A 367 6.29 -5.01 -17.61
CA ALA A 367 7.71 -4.75 -17.80
C ALA A 367 8.52 -5.27 -16.62
N ALA A 368 9.66 -5.91 -16.92
CA ALA A 368 10.65 -6.21 -15.89
C ALA A 368 11.30 -4.89 -15.40
N PRO A 369 11.71 -4.82 -14.13
CA PRO A 369 12.35 -3.64 -13.55
C PRO A 369 13.76 -3.39 -14.12
#